data_3d4eadc8375da06be556955d782c8694
#
_entry.id   3d4eadc8375da06be556955d782c8694
#
_cell.length_a   1.000
_cell.length_b   1.000
_cell.length_c   1.000
_cell.angle_alpha   90.00
_cell.angle_beta   90.00
_cell.angle_gamma   90.00
#
_symmetry.space_group_name_H-M   'P 1'
#
loop_
_entity.id
_entity.type
_entity.pdbx_description
1 polymer ?
#
loop_
_entity_poly.entity_id
_entity_poly.type
_entity_poly.pdbx_seq_one_letter_code
_entity_poly.pdbx_strand_id
1 'polypeptide(L)'
;IAITPEDAEAQLAGKVAILLHHNRPIHNRVDDSVLQVCGGQPCLIRRSRGYVPEPFFTDTNVEGIMAFGAEKVNTFALGKGETILQSQYIGDLKNWETFRFYTESMERFRHLFRFNLQRLVCDLHPDYLSSQEAERISKSLSLPLLKVQHHHAHAAACMLEHGLNEPVLAIVMDGTGLGDDGKVWGGEFFFCDRAKYRRL
;
A
#
# COMPACT_ATOMS: atom_id res chain seq x y z
N ILE A 1 -3.72 -16.01 -5.37
CA ILE A 1 -2.63 -16.98 -5.63
C ILE A 1 -2.83 -18.15 -4.68
N ALA A 2 -2.97 -19.39 -5.23
CA ALA A 2 -2.96 -20.61 -4.45
C ALA A 2 -1.56 -20.83 -3.83
N ILE A 3 -1.51 -21.27 -2.59
CA ILE A 3 -0.25 -21.49 -1.85
C ILE A 3 -0.06 -22.95 -1.44
N THR A 4 -1.08 -23.77 -1.65
CA THR A 4 -1.02 -25.21 -1.44
C THR A 4 -1.44 -25.96 -2.71
N PRO A 5 -0.99 -27.21 -2.91
CA PRO A 5 -1.46 -28.04 -4.01
C PRO A 5 -2.99 -28.20 -4.01
N GLU A 6 -3.60 -28.40 -2.85
CA GLU A 6 -5.03 -28.61 -2.67
C GLU A 6 -5.83 -27.36 -3.09
N ASP A 7 -5.36 -26.15 -2.73
CA ASP A 7 -5.95 -24.90 -3.17
C ASP A 7 -5.85 -24.74 -4.70
N ALA A 8 -4.71 -25.11 -5.27
CA ALA A 8 -4.49 -25.04 -6.71
C ALA A 8 -5.39 -26.02 -7.46
N GLU A 9 -5.50 -27.25 -6.99
CA GLU A 9 -6.40 -28.25 -7.56
C GLU A 9 -7.86 -27.80 -7.49
N ALA A 10 -8.31 -27.27 -6.34
CA ALA A 10 -9.68 -26.78 -6.18
C ALA A 10 -10.02 -25.61 -7.13
N GLN A 11 -9.07 -24.67 -7.33
CA GLN A 11 -9.29 -23.52 -8.20
C GLN A 11 -9.18 -23.82 -9.69
N LEU A 12 -8.38 -24.80 -10.07
CA LEU A 12 -8.04 -25.12 -11.45
C LEU A 12 -8.71 -26.40 -11.98
N ALA A 13 -9.41 -27.16 -11.13
CA ALA A 13 -10.13 -28.36 -11.53
C ALA A 13 -11.05 -28.10 -12.74
N GLY A 14 -10.90 -28.91 -13.77
CA GLY A 14 -11.65 -28.77 -15.03
C GLY A 14 -11.22 -27.62 -15.95
N LYS A 15 -10.26 -26.79 -15.54
CA LYS A 15 -9.74 -25.66 -16.32
C LYS A 15 -8.38 -25.92 -16.95
N VAL A 16 -7.63 -26.87 -16.39
CA VAL A 16 -6.29 -27.25 -16.89
C VAL A 16 -6.20 -28.76 -17.01
N ALA A 17 -5.42 -29.25 -17.97
CA ALA A 17 -5.21 -30.68 -18.20
C ALA A 17 -4.14 -31.24 -17.25
N ILE A 18 -3.16 -30.43 -16.86
CA ILE A 18 -2.02 -30.83 -16.01
C ILE A 18 -1.71 -29.69 -15.06
N LEU A 19 -1.44 -30.02 -13.79
CA LEU A 19 -0.93 -29.11 -12.78
C LEU A 19 0.46 -29.54 -12.35
N LEU A 20 1.46 -28.70 -12.60
CA LEU A 20 2.82 -28.90 -12.11
C LEU A 20 2.97 -28.10 -10.81
N HIS A 21 3.27 -28.80 -9.72
CA HIS A 21 3.52 -28.18 -8.42
C HIS A 21 4.82 -28.69 -7.79
N HIS A 22 5.23 -28.10 -6.69
CA HIS A 22 6.42 -28.48 -5.92
C HIS A 22 6.04 -28.82 -4.47
N ASN A 23 6.92 -29.50 -3.77
CA ASN A 23 6.71 -29.94 -2.39
C ASN A 23 7.20 -28.95 -1.32
N ARG A 24 7.60 -27.74 -1.69
CA ARG A 24 8.02 -26.69 -0.74
C ARG A 24 6.82 -25.81 -0.38
N PRO A 25 6.56 -25.56 0.92
CA PRO A 25 5.50 -24.64 1.33
C PRO A 25 5.73 -23.23 0.78
N ILE A 26 4.70 -22.61 0.23
CA ILE A 26 4.72 -21.19 -0.13
C ILE A 26 4.37 -20.39 1.12
N HIS A 27 5.39 -19.79 1.73
CA HIS A 27 5.23 -19.05 2.97
C HIS A 27 4.72 -17.62 2.74
N ASN A 28 5.12 -16.99 1.64
CA ASN A 28 4.69 -15.64 1.26
C ASN A 28 4.19 -15.62 -0.18
N ARG A 29 3.02 -15.03 -0.38
CA ARG A 29 2.45 -14.81 -1.71
C ARG A 29 3.09 -13.54 -2.27
N VAL A 30 3.79 -13.66 -3.37
CA VAL A 30 4.44 -12.52 -4.04
C VAL A 30 4.13 -12.62 -5.53
N ASP A 31 3.44 -11.64 -6.06
CA ASP A 31 3.19 -11.52 -7.49
C ASP A 31 4.44 -10.98 -8.20
N ASP A 32 4.50 -11.07 -9.52
CA ASP A 32 5.61 -10.51 -10.27
C ASP A 32 5.51 -8.99 -10.37
N SER A 33 6.67 -8.32 -10.34
CA SER A 33 6.73 -6.91 -10.63
C SER A 33 6.43 -6.65 -12.09
N VAL A 34 5.79 -5.52 -12.37
CA VAL A 34 5.47 -5.07 -13.72
C VAL A 34 6.15 -3.74 -13.97
N LEU A 35 6.93 -3.69 -15.05
CA LEU A 35 7.64 -2.49 -15.46
C LEU A 35 7.21 -2.08 -16.87
N GLN A 36 7.26 -0.78 -17.12
CA GLN A 36 7.13 -0.18 -18.44
C GLN A 36 8.36 0.68 -18.73
N VAL A 37 8.80 0.70 -19.97
CA VAL A 37 9.87 1.62 -20.38
C VAL A 37 9.26 2.94 -20.82
N CYS A 38 9.54 4.01 -20.09
CA CYS A 38 9.09 5.36 -20.37
C CYS A 38 10.31 6.26 -20.62
N GLY A 39 10.42 6.87 -21.80
CA GLY A 39 11.56 7.74 -22.12
C GLY A 39 12.93 7.05 -22.02
N GLY A 40 12.99 5.73 -22.29
CA GLY A 40 14.23 4.94 -22.18
C GLY A 40 14.60 4.50 -20.76
N GLN A 41 13.78 4.83 -19.75
CA GLN A 41 14.00 4.45 -18.36
C GLN A 41 12.90 3.46 -17.88
N PRO A 42 13.26 2.47 -17.03
CA PRO A 42 12.27 1.58 -16.44
C PRO A 42 11.42 2.32 -15.41
N CYS A 43 10.09 2.25 -15.59
CA CYS A 43 9.11 2.75 -14.63
C CYS A 43 8.35 1.58 -14.02
N LEU A 44 8.35 1.47 -12.70
CA LEU A 44 7.60 0.45 -11.98
C LEU A 44 6.11 0.77 -11.97
N ILE A 45 5.31 -0.13 -12.54
CA ILE A 45 3.84 -0.08 -12.48
C ILE A 45 3.32 -0.88 -11.29
N ARG A 46 3.94 -2.04 -11.02
CA ARG A 46 3.67 -2.87 -9.86
C ARG A 46 4.99 -3.22 -9.18
N ARG A 47 5.12 -2.81 -7.92
CA ARG A 47 6.30 -3.11 -7.11
C ARG A 47 6.06 -4.37 -6.28
N SER A 48 6.76 -5.45 -6.58
CA SER A 48 6.60 -6.74 -5.93
C SER A 48 7.91 -7.54 -5.96
N ARG A 49 7.92 -8.75 -6.49
CA ARG A 49 9.10 -9.63 -6.52
C ARG A 49 10.32 -8.94 -7.13
N GLY A 50 11.46 -9.03 -6.45
CA GLY A 50 12.74 -8.46 -6.85
C GLY A 50 12.96 -7.00 -6.42
N TYR A 51 11.89 -6.28 -6.00
CA TYR A 51 11.96 -4.90 -5.55
C TYR A 51 11.52 -4.71 -4.10
N VAL A 52 10.72 -5.63 -3.57
CA VAL A 52 10.29 -5.61 -2.18
C VAL A 52 11.13 -6.63 -1.40
N PRO A 53 11.61 -6.30 -0.22
CA PRO A 53 11.33 -5.13 0.63
C PRO A 53 12.40 -4.02 0.59
N GLU A 54 12.99 -3.71 -0.55
CA GLU A 54 13.96 -2.62 -0.65
C GLU A 54 13.35 -1.32 -0.09
N PRO A 55 14.04 -0.60 0.82
CA PRO A 55 13.47 0.56 1.46
C PRO A 55 13.51 1.81 0.58
N PHE A 56 12.55 2.71 0.79
CA PHE A 56 12.69 4.11 0.42
C PHE A 56 13.34 4.88 1.56
N PHE A 57 14.16 5.87 1.23
CA PHE A 57 14.77 6.75 2.22
C PHE A 57 14.00 8.07 2.31
N THR A 58 13.92 8.61 3.51
CA THR A 58 13.28 9.89 3.80
C THR A 58 14.19 10.71 4.72
N ASP A 59 14.05 12.01 4.66
CA ASP A 59 14.73 12.97 5.54
C ASP A 59 14.01 13.20 6.89
N THR A 60 12.91 12.48 7.08
CA THR A 60 12.05 12.60 8.27
C THR A 60 12.06 11.28 9.05
N ASN A 61 12.13 11.37 10.37
CA ASN A 61 11.99 10.19 11.22
C ASN A 61 10.53 9.70 11.21
N VAL A 62 10.35 8.51 10.67
CA VAL A 62 9.06 7.82 10.52
C VAL A 62 8.94 6.58 11.43
N GLU A 63 9.78 6.49 12.46
CA GLU A 63 9.82 5.34 13.37
C GLU A 63 8.44 5.03 13.96
N GLY A 64 8.06 3.75 13.85
CA GLY A 64 6.83 3.24 14.43
C GLY A 64 5.53 3.62 13.69
N ILE A 65 5.61 4.27 12.53
CA ILE A 65 4.44 4.62 11.72
C ILE A 65 4.09 3.47 10.78
N MET A 66 2.83 3.05 10.78
CA MET A 66 2.29 2.08 9.84
C MET A 66 1.20 2.74 8.98
N ALA A 67 1.39 2.72 7.66
CA ALA A 67 0.44 3.23 6.69
C ALA A 67 -0.30 2.09 5.99
N PHE A 68 -1.63 2.21 5.90
CA PHE A 68 -2.54 1.11 5.52
C PHE A 68 -2.90 1.08 4.03
N GLY A 69 -2.54 2.12 3.27
CA GLY A 69 -2.90 2.23 1.85
C GLY A 69 -4.41 2.44 1.62
N ALA A 70 -4.81 2.43 0.36
CA ALA A 70 -6.20 2.56 -0.06
C ALA A 70 -6.86 1.19 -0.29
N GLU A 71 -8.04 1.16 -0.93
CA GLU A 71 -8.84 -0.06 -1.13
C GLU A 71 -8.35 -0.90 -2.31
N LYS A 72 -8.06 -0.24 -3.44
CA LYS A 72 -7.65 -0.90 -4.69
C LYS A 72 -6.15 -0.79 -4.88
N VAL A 73 -5.59 -1.79 -5.58
CA VAL A 73 -4.14 -1.82 -5.85
C VAL A 73 -3.32 -1.64 -4.56
N ASN A 74 -3.85 -2.19 -3.47
CA ASN A 74 -3.36 -1.91 -2.12
C ASN A 74 -1.90 -2.35 -1.92
N THR A 75 -1.19 -1.55 -1.16
CA THR A 75 0.05 -1.83 -0.46
C THR A 75 -0.03 -1.18 0.92
N PHE A 76 0.74 -1.69 1.89
CA PHE A 76 0.96 -1.01 3.17
C PHE A 76 2.44 -0.65 3.34
N ALA A 77 2.76 0.19 4.30
CA ALA A 77 4.15 0.55 4.57
C ALA A 77 4.45 0.67 6.07
N LEU A 78 5.69 0.37 6.43
CA LEU A 78 6.22 0.51 7.79
C LEU A 78 7.35 1.54 7.79
N GLY A 79 7.30 2.48 8.71
CA GLY A 79 8.34 3.47 8.93
C GLY A 79 9.33 3.02 10.01
N LYS A 80 10.61 2.95 9.68
CA LYS A 80 11.67 2.56 10.61
C LYS A 80 12.87 3.50 10.52
N GLY A 81 13.04 4.34 11.53
CA GLY A 81 14.02 5.44 11.46
C GLY A 81 13.71 6.38 10.31
N GLU A 82 14.63 6.55 9.41
CA GLU A 82 14.53 7.35 8.17
C GLU A 82 14.26 6.48 6.94
N THR A 83 13.66 5.28 7.12
CA THR A 83 13.33 4.38 6.02
C THR A 83 11.87 4.00 6.02
N ILE A 84 11.31 3.81 4.82
CA ILE A 84 9.95 3.35 4.57
C ILE A 84 10.04 1.99 3.86
N LEU A 85 9.51 0.97 4.49
CA LEU A 85 9.44 -0.39 4.00
C LEU A 85 8.04 -0.64 3.44
N GLN A 86 7.89 -0.56 2.12
CA GLN A 86 6.62 -0.83 1.45
C GLN A 86 6.44 -2.34 1.27
N SER A 87 5.21 -2.81 1.46
CA SER A 87 4.84 -4.20 1.17
C SER A 87 4.87 -4.50 -0.33
N GLN A 88 4.86 -5.79 -0.65
CA GLN A 88 4.51 -6.22 -2.00
C GLN A 88 3.09 -5.79 -2.37
N TYR A 89 2.80 -5.79 -3.67
CA TYR A 89 1.45 -5.62 -4.18
C TYR A 89 0.50 -6.63 -3.52
N ILE A 90 -0.59 -6.14 -2.95
CA ILE A 90 -1.62 -6.95 -2.29
C ILE A 90 -2.82 -7.15 -3.23
N GLY A 91 -3.39 -6.07 -3.74
CA GLY A 91 -4.52 -6.10 -4.67
C GLY A 91 -5.76 -5.38 -4.17
N ASP A 92 -6.94 -5.80 -4.65
CA ASP A 92 -8.23 -5.23 -4.27
C ASP A 92 -8.74 -5.89 -2.99
N LEU A 93 -8.88 -5.10 -1.93
CA LEU A 93 -9.26 -5.59 -0.60
C LEU A 93 -10.74 -6.01 -0.48
N LYS A 94 -11.59 -5.65 -1.44
CA LYS A 94 -12.98 -6.13 -1.48
C LYS A 94 -13.11 -7.62 -1.67
N ASN A 95 -12.07 -8.26 -2.18
CA ASN A 95 -12.00 -9.71 -2.23
C ASN A 95 -11.54 -10.24 -0.86
N TRP A 96 -12.29 -11.18 -0.28
CA TRP A 96 -12.02 -11.74 1.04
C TRP A 96 -10.63 -12.40 1.16
N GLU A 97 -10.24 -13.16 0.16
CA GLU A 97 -8.93 -13.83 0.15
C GLU A 97 -7.79 -12.81 0.08
N THR A 98 -7.99 -11.70 -0.64
CA THR A 98 -7.03 -10.58 -0.71
C THR A 98 -6.96 -9.86 0.62
N PHE A 99 -8.09 -9.59 1.26
CA PHE A 99 -8.11 -8.95 2.58
C PHE A 99 -7.44 -9.82 3.66
N ARG A 100 -7.71 -11.12 3.65
CA ARG A 100 -7.02 -12.07 4.52
C ARG A 100 -5.50 -12.08 4.26
N PHE A 101 -5.09 -12.10 3.00
CA PHE A 101 -3.68 -12.01 2.63
C PHE A 101 -3.04 -10.69 3.09
N TYR A 102 -3.77 -9.57 3.00
CA TYR A 102 -3.35 -8.26 3.50
C TYR A 102 -3.04 -8.30 4.99
N THR A 103 -3.96 -8.79 5.82
CA THR A 103 -3.79 -8.87 7.27
C THR A 103 -2.64 -9.82 7.67
N GLU A 104 -2.54 -10.98 7.02
CA GLU A 104 -1.43 -11.92 7.22
C GLU A 104 -0.08 -11.29 6.84
N SER A 105 -0.04 -10.53 5.75
CA SER A 105 1.19 -9.86 5.30
C SER A 105 1.64 -8.75 6.24
N MET A 106 0.71 -7.97 6.77
CA MET A 106 1.01 -6.96 7.79
C MET A 106 1.67 -7.58 9.03
N GLU A 107 1.12 -8.68 9.55
CA GLU A 107 1.69 -9.37 10.71
C GLU A 107 3.08 -9.95 10.40
N ARG A 108 3.27 -10.54 9.22
CA ARG A 108 4.58 -11.04 8.78
C ARG A 108 5.62 -9.92 8.69
N PHE A 109 5.27 -8.78 8.10
CA PHE A 109 6.16 -7.63 8.00
C PHE A 109 6.53 -7.09 9.37
N ARG A 110 5.54 -6.91 10.25
CA ARG A 110 5.78 -6.47 11.64
C ARG A 110 6.76 -7.39 12.35
N HIS A 111 6.58 -8.70 12.22
CA HIS A 111 7.45 -9.70 12.83
C HIS A 111 8.84 -9.70 12.18
N LEU A 112 8.93 -9.74 10.85
CA LEU A 112 10.19 -9.79 10.09
C LEU A 112 11.09 -8.60 10.42
N PHE A 113 10.52 -7.40 10.44
CA PHE A 113 11.27 -6.18 10.71
C PHE A 113 11.33 -5.81 12.20
N ARG A 114 10.82 -6.67 13.10
CA ARG A 114 10.72 -6.38 14.55
C ARG A 114 10.12 -5.00 14.79
N PHE A 115 9.02 -4.72 14.10
CA PHE A 115 8.42 -3.41 14.04
C PHE A 115 7.62 -3.10 15.31
N ASN A 116 7.99 -2.00 15.97
CA ASN A 116 7.28 -1.48 17.13
C ASN A 116 6.24 -0.44 16.67
N LEU A 117 4.98 -0.84 16.58
CA LEU A 117 3.88 0.02 16.13
C LEU A 117 3.57 1.09 17.18
N GLN A 118 3.62 2.37 16.78
CA GLN A 118 3.37 3.52 17.64
C GLN A 118 2.24 4.41 17.10
N ARG A 119 2.05 4.45 15.78
CA ARG A 119 1.05 5.30 15.10
C ARG A 119 0.56 4.66 13.84
N LEU A 120 -0.71 4.89 13.53
CA LEU A 120 -1.34 4.39 12.31
C LEU A 120 -1.72 5.55 11.40
N VAL A 121 -1.64 5.31 10.10
CA VAL A 121 -2.08 6.25 9.06
C VAL A 121 -2.95 5.50 8.06
N CYS A 122 -4.12 6.02 7.73
CA CYS A 122 -5.00 5.43 6.72
C CYS A 122 -5.63 6.51 5.83
N ASP A 123 -6.31 6.07 4.78
CA ASP A 123 -7.10 6.94 3.92
C ASP A 123 -8.25 7.60 4.70
N LEU A 124 -8.66 8.78 4.25
CA LEU A 124 -9.80 9.51 4.80
C LEU A 124 -11.12 8.75 4.62
N HIS A 125 -11.22 7.90 3.59
CA HIS A 125 -12.44 7.18 3.23
C HIS A 125 -12.83 6.14 4.30
N PRO A 126 -14.00 6.30 4.97
CA PRO A 126 -14.37 5.44 6.11
C PRO A 126 -14.74 4.01 5.71
N ASP A 127 -15.20 3.81 4.46
CA ASP A 127 -15.69 2.51 4.01
C ASP A 127 -14.59 1.63 3.39
N TYR A 128 -13.36 2.13 3.29
CA TYR A 128 -12.26 1.28 2.87
C TYR A 128 -11.92 0.25 3.93
N LEU A 129 -11.80 -1.01 3.54
CA LEU A 129 -11.41 -2.09 4.47
C LEU A 129 -10.06 -1.85 5.12
N SER A 130 -9.13 -1.20 4.41
CA SER A 130 -7.86 -0.74 4.97
C SER A 130 -8.05 0.28 6.09
N SER A 131 -8.96 1.27 5.92
CA SER A 131 -9.26 2.27 6.94
C SER A 131 -9.97 1.66 8.15
N GLN A 132 -10.92 0.75 7.91
CA GLN A 132 -11.61 0.03 8.98
C GLN A 132 -10.65 -0.85 9.81
N GLU A 133 -9.72 -1.53 9.14
CA GLU A 133 -8.70 -2.33 9.83
C GLU A 133 -7.75 -1.45 10.64
N ALA A 134 -7.33 -0.29 10.11
CA ALA A 134 -6.54 0.69 10.85
C ALA A 134 -7.28 1.19 12.10
N GLU A 135 -8.58 1.50 11.99
CA GLU A 135 -9.42 1.90 13.13
C GLU A 135 -9.56 0.77 14.16
N ARG A 136 -9.76 -0.46 13.71
CA ARG A 136 -9.84 -1.63 14.59
C ARG A 136 -8.58 -1.79 15.42
N ILE A 137 -7.40 -1.72 14.78
CA ILE A 137 -6.10 -1.85 15.44
C ILE A 137 -5.86 -0.65 16.38
N SER A 138 -6.14 0.57 15.94
CA SER A 138 -6.02 1.79 16.73
C SER A 138 -6.80 1.67 18.04
N LYS A 139 -8.06 1.24 17.98
CA LYS A 139 -8.93 1.05 19.15
C LYS A 139 -8.41 -0.07 20.05
N SER A 140 -7.99 -1.21 19.49
CA SER A 140 -7.55 -2.37 20.27
C SER A 140 -6.24 -2.12 21.03
N LEU A 141 -5.33 -1.32 20.46
CA LEU A 141 -4.02 -1.02 21.03
C LEU A 141 -3.94 0.38 21.67
N SER A 142 -5.02 1.17 21.61
CA SER A 142 -5.07 2.56 22.08
C SER A 142 -3.98 3.43 21.45
N LEU A 143 -3.71 3.24 20.15
CA LEU A 143 -2.70 3.97 19.42
C LEU A 143 -3.32 5.09 18.57
N PRO A 144 -2.62 6.22 18.38
CA PRO A 144 -3.10 7.32 17.56
C PRO A 144 -3.25 6.91 16.09
N LEU A 145 -4.36 7.32 15.50
CA LEU A 145 -4.68 7.13 14.08
C LEU A 145 -4.80 8.50 13.39
N LEU A 146 -4.04 8.68 12.31
CA LEU A 146 -4.15 9.83 11.42
C LEU A 146 -4.85 9.41 10.12
N LYS A 147 -5.86 10.16 9.73
CA LYS A 147 -6.49 10.02 8.41
C LYS A 147 -5.93 11.05 7.45
N VAL A 148 -5.60 10.64 6.23
CA VAL A 148 -5.02 11.50 5.20
C VAL A 148 -5.91 11.56 3.96
N GLN A 149 -5.94 12.73 3.34
CA GLN A 149 -6.70 12.93 2.12
C GLN A 149 -6.02 12.20 0.94
N HIS A 150 -6.81 11.47 0.17
CA HIS A 150 -6.37 10.53 -0.86
C HIS A 150 -5.42 11.16 -1.91
N HIS A 151 -5.85 12.25 -2.54
CA HIS A 151 -5.07 12.92 -3.60
C HIS A 151 -3.81 13.60 -3.05
N HIS A 152 -3.85 14.10 -1.81
CA HIS A 152 -2.65 14.62 -1.16
C HIS A 152 -1.64 13.50 -0.87
N ALA A 153 -2.12 12.29 -0.52
CA ALA A 153 -1.24 11.13 -0.36
C ALA A 153 -0.52 10.77 -1.66
N HIS A 154 -1.21 10.83 -2.83
CA HIS A 154 -0.57 10.65 -4.14
C HIS A 154 0.50 11.70 -4.41
N ALA A 155 0.19 12.98 -4.17
CA ALA A 155 1.16 14.07 -4.35
C ALA A 155 2.39 13.89 -3.44
N ALA A 156 2.18 13.60 -2.16
CA ALA A 156 3.25 13.41 -1.19
C ALA A 156 4.13 12.19 -1.51
N ALA A 157 3.54 11.10 -2.00
CA ALA A 157 4.27 9.91 -2.45
C ALA A 157 5.18 10.23 -3.64
N CYS A 158 4.68 10.94 -4.64
CA CYS A 158 5.46 11.40 -5.79
C CYS A 158 6.59 12.35 -5.36
N MET A 159 6.31 13.28 -4.45
CA MET A 159 7.32 14.18 -3.91
C MET A 159 8.44 13.42 -3.19
N LEU A 160 8.09 12.39 -2.42
CA LEU A 160 9.07 11.55 -1.72
C LEU A 160 9.93 10.77 -2.71
N GLU A 161 9.33 10.11 -3.70
CA GLU A 161 10.02 9.32 -4.71
C GLU A 161 11.05 10.13 -5.50
N HIS A 162 10.74 11.40 -5.75
CA HIS A 162 11.61 12.31 -6.52
C HIS A 162 12.45 13.26 -5.64
N GLY A 163 12.44 13.08 -4.31
CA GLY A 163 13.23 13.91 -3.38
C GLY A 163 12.83 15.38 -3.37
N LEU A 164 11.55 15.70 -3.67
CA LEU A 164 11.05 17.08 -3.71
C LEU A 164 10.68 17.54 -2.29
N ASN A 165 11.38 18.53 -1.79
CA ASN A 165 11.17 19.10 -0.44
C ASN A 165 10.47 20.47 -0.48
N GLU A 166 10.51 21.15 -1.62
CA GLU A 166 9.86 22.45 -1.83
C GLU A 166 8.37 22.27 -2.14
N PRO A 167 7.52 23.27 -1.79
CA PRO A 167 6.13 23.24 -2.21
C PRO A 167 5.97 23.18 -3.72
N VAL A 168 5.04 22.36 -4.17
CA VAL A 168 4.80 22.07 -5.60
C VAL A 168 3.36 22.41 -6.01
N LEU A 169 3.16 22.64 -7.30
CA LEU A 169 1.86 22.53 -7.94
C LEU A 169 1.67 21.08 -8.36
N ALA A 170 0.83 20.35 -7.64
CA ALA A 170 0.51 18.97 -7.96
C ALA A 170 -0.74 18.88 -8.84
N ILE A 171 -0.65 18.08 -9.89
CA ILE A 171 -1.78 17.69 -10.74
C ILE A 171 -2.00 16.20 -10.49
N VAL A 172 -3.07 15.86 -9.78
CA VAL A 172 -3.39 14.48 -9.39
C VAL A 172 -4.52 13.98 -10.28
N MET A 173 -4.18 13.10 -11.21
CA MET A 173 -5.09 12.55 -12.20
C MET A 173 -5.68 11.23 -11.69
N ASP A 174 -6.47 11.32 -10.63
CA ASP A 174 -7.17 10.16 -10.07
C ASP A 174 -8.61 10.07 -10.60
N GLY A 175 -9.20 8.89 -10.53
CA GLY A 175 -10.59 8.66 -10.90
C GLY A 175 -11.56 9.14 -9.82
N THR A 176 -11.32 8.74 -8.58
CA THR A 176 -12.16 9.08 -7.43
C THR A 176 -11.42 8.98 -6.11
N GLY A 177 -11.57 9.99 -5.24
CA GLY A 177 -11.14 9.97 -3.85
C GLY A 177 -12.09 10.80 -2.99
N LEU A 178 -12.13 10.53 -1.68
CA LEU A 178 -12.97 11.28 -0.76
C LEU A 178 -12.32 12.64 -0.46
N GLY A 179 -13.05 13.72 -0.73
CA GLY A 179 -12.64 15.06 -0.38
C GLY A 179 -12.89 15.42 1.08
N ASP A 180 -12.22 16.45 1.60
CA ASP A 180 -12.43 16.97 2.96
C ASP A 180 -13.84 17.52 3.16
N ASP A 181 -14.51 17.88 2.06
CA ASP A 181 -15.91 18.35 2.05
C ASP A 181 -16.93 17.20 2.01
N GLY A 182 -16.46 15.95 2.12
CA GLY A 182 -17.30 14.76 2.05
C GLY A 182 -17.79 14.41 0.65
N LYS A 183 -17.30 15.11 -0.39
CA LYS A 183 -17.68 14.84 -1.78
C LYS A 183 -16.65 13.95 -2.45
N VAL A 184 -17.05 13.34 -3.55
CA VAL A 184 -16.13 12.63 -4.44
C VAL A 184 -15.36 13.65 -5.26
N TRP A 185 -14.03 13.60 -5.14
CA TRP A 185 -13.10 14.35 -5.98
C TRP A 185 -12.54 13.45 -7.08
N GLY A 186 -12.18 14.04 -8.22
CA GLY A 186 -11.58 13.35 -9.36
C GLY A 186 -10.17 13.83 -9.64
N GLY A 187 -9.94 14.37 -10.85
CA GLY A 187 -8.67 15.04 -11.17
C GLY A 187 -8.58 16.38 -10.46
N GLU A 188 -7.50 16.58 -9.69
CA GLU A 188 -7.36 17.71 -8.77
C GLU A 188 -6.07 18.49 -8.97
N PHE A 189 -6.11 19.78 -8.65
CA PHE A 189 -4.96 20.68 -8.63
C PHE A 189 -4.71 21.12 -7.19
N PHE A 190 -3.48 20.89 -6.70
CA PHE A 190 -3.07 21.33 -5.37
C PHE A 190 -1.81 22.18 -5.42
N PHE A 191 -1.78 23.21 -4.59
CA PHE A 191 -0.54 23.77 -4.12
C PHE A 191 -0.22 23.09 -2.77
N CYS A 192 0.85 22.30 -2.71
CA CYS A 192 1.11 21.44 -1.56
C CYS A 192 2.61 21.25 -1.27
N ASP A 193 2.88 20.87 -0.04
CA ASP A 193 4.09 20.19 0.40
C ASP A 193 3.71 18.78 0.89
N ARG A 194 4.66 18.02 1.46
CA ARG A 194 4.40 16.66 1.96
C ARG A 194 3.48 16.61 3.19
N ALA A 195 3.22 17.72 3.86
CA ALA A 195 2.42 17.79 5.08
C ALA A 195 1.09 18.54 4.91
N LYS A 196 1.00 19.46 3.98
CA LYS A 196 -0.14 20.36 3.81
C LYS A 196 -0.48 20.56 2.35
N TYR A 197 -1.73 20.84 2.07
CA TYR A 197 -2.19 21.19 0.74
C TYR A 197 -3.29 22.25 0.76
N ARG A 198 -3.42 22.92 -0.35
CA ARG A 198 -4.54 23.80 -0.69
C ARG A 198 -5.05 23.40 -2.07
N ARG A 199 -6.32 23.03 -2.15
CA ARG A 199 -7.02 22.77 -3.40
C ARG A 199 -7.19 24.06 -4.18
N LEU A 200 -7.01 24.06 -5.50
CA LEU A 200 -7.09 25.21 -6.39
C LEU A 200 -8.38 25.24 -7.21
#